data_c4bd62153db3c07af8431254caef0133
#
_entry.id   c4bd62153db3c07af8431254caef0133
#
_cell.length_a   1.000
_cell.length_b   1.000
_cell.length_c   1.000
_cell.angle_alpha   90.00
_cell.angle_beta   90.00
_cell.angle_gamma   90.00
#
_symmetry.space_group_name_H-M   'P 1'
#
loop_
_entity.id
_entity.type
_entity.pdbx_description
1 polymer ?
#
loop_
_entity_poly.entity_id
_entity_poly.type
_entity_poly.pdbx_seq_one_letter_code
_entity_poly.pdbx_strand_id
1 'polypeptide(L)'
;LLDNVLTVMKKEPDVENILMDSFSTPQVNAKMNIINHVDKLGLINEQSEIVIFAGWFGSIFVPALAPRVKKITLIDMDERVINVAKNRLFMDFENVEFIVGDIFETFKKEYENADLFINTSCEHMRPMSEWGPKGPRSLYKDSPFGEPVTRKVPWWTRMKKGAHFAFQSNDMFNIDTHINCVNDIDEFKRQMPENFEVQVE
;
A
#
# COMPACT_ATOMS: atom_id res chain seq x y z
N LEU A 1 -4.85 -16.54 -14.38
CA LEU A 1 -3.97 -16.33 -13.22
C LEU A 1 -3.19 -17.58 -12.81
N LEU A 2 -3.85 -18.74 -12.57
CA LEU A 2 -3.15 -19.96 -12.11
C LEU A 2 -2.03 -20.37 -13.07
N ASP A 3 -2.28 -20.38 -14.36
CA ASP A 3 -1.26 -20.72 -15.37
C ASP A 3 -0.09 -19.74 -15.35
N ASN A 4 -0.37 -18.45 -15.11
CA ASN A 4 0.66 -17.42 -14.98
C ASN A 4 1.53 -17.68 -13.74
N VAL A 5 0.90 -17.98 -12.60
CA VAL A 5 1.61 -18.34 -11.36
C VAL A 5 2.51 -19.54 -11.56
N LEU A 6 1.99 -20.63 -12.12
CA LEU A 6 2.77 -21.83 -12.42
C LEU A 6 3.92 -21.57 -13.40
N THR A 7 3.72 -20.66 -14.33
CA THR A 7 4.76 -20.26 -15.29
C THR A 7 5.88 -19.48 -14.61
N VAL A 8 5.52 -18.53 -13.73
CA VAL A 8 6.49 -17.76 -12.94
C VAL A 8 7.30 -18.68 -12.05
N MET A 9 6.66 -19.58 -11.30
CA MET A 9 7.35 -20.54 -10.43
C MET A 9 8.39 -21.38 -11.18
N LYS A 10 8.11 -21.75 -12.43
CA LYS A 10 9.05 -22.54 -13.25
C LYS A 10 10.19 -21.73 -13.85
N LYS A 11 9.96 -20.44 -14.14
CA LYS A 11 10.91 -19.62 -14.91
C LYS A 11 11.68 -18.62 -14.07
N GLU A 12 11.19 -18.29 -12.90
CA GLU A 12 11.72 -17.27 -11.99
C GLU A 12 11.95 -17.85 -10.59
N PRO A 13 12.91 -18.82 -10.44
CA PRO A 13 13.11 -19.53 -9.17
C PRO A 13 13.48 -18.59 -8.01
N ASP A 14 14.06 -17.43 -8.30
CA ASP A 14 14.44 -16.43 -7.29
C ASP A 14 13.22 -15.76 -6.63
N VAL A 15 12.05 -15.83 -7.25
CA VAL A 15 10.81 -15.27 -6.71
C VAL A 15 9.81 -16.34 -6.26
N GLU A 16 10.10 -17.61 -6.50
CA GLU A 16 9.17 -18.71 -6.21
C GLU A 16 8.68 -18.69 -4.76
N ASN A 17 9.60 -18.68 -3.79
CA ASN A 17 9.28 -18.74 -2.38
C ASN A 17 8.48 -17.51 -1.93
N ILE A 18 8.86 -16.32 -2.36
CA ILE A 18 8.16 -15.09 -1.99
C ILE A 18 6.79 -14.98 -2.68
N LEU A 19 6.66 -15.51 -3.89
CA LEU A 19 5.38 -15.61 -4.58
C LEU A 19 4.45 -16.60 -3.87
N MET A 20 4.97 -17.76 -3.47
CA MET A 20 4.21 -18.74 -2.69
C MET A 20 3.75 -18.17 -1.37
N ASP A 21 4.62 -17.43 -0.66
CA ASP A 21 4.24 -16.76 0.58
C ASP A 21 3.12 -15.73 0.38
N SER A 22 3.08 -15.05 -0.76
CA SER A 22 1.99 -14.10 -1.07
C SER A 22 0.60 -14.74 -1.14
N PHE A 23 0.54 -16.07 -1.28
CA PHE A 23 -0.68 -16.88 -1.23
C PHE A 23 -0.84 -17.67 0.08
N SER A 24 0.03 -17.47 1.06
CA SER A 24 -0.10 -18.11 2.37
C SER A 24 -1.43 -17.73 3.05
N THR A 25 -1.93 -18.63 3.89
CA THR A 25 -3.21 -18.39 4.58
C THR A 25 -3.27 -17.07 5.35
N PRO A 26 -2.23 -16.66 6.11
CA PRO A 26 -2.22 -15.35 6.76
C PRO A 26 -2.34 -14.20 5.76
N GLN A 27 -1.58 -14.24 4.66
CA GLN A 27 -1.60 -13.18 3.63
C GLN A 27 -2.95 -13.09 2.93
N VAL A 28 -3.55 -14.22 2.58
CA VAL A 28 -4.88 -14.26 1.97
C VAL A 28 -5.92 -13.69 2.93
N ASN A 29 -5.95 -14.18 4.18
CA ASN A 29 -6.94 -13.75 5.17
C ASN A 29 -6.85 -12.25 5.47
N ALA A 30 -5.64 -11.72 5.64
CA ALA A 30 -5.42 -10.30 5.90
C ALA A 30 -6.00 -9.43 4.78
N LYS A 31 -5.68 -9.76 3.53
CA LYS A 31 -6.12 -8.98 2.37
C LYS A 31 -7.61 -9.14 2.08
N MET A 32 -8.13 -10.36 2.23
CA MET A 32 -9.57 -10.62 2.08
C MET A 32 -10.39 -9.93 3.17
N ASN A 33 -9.87 -9.80 4.39
CA ASN A 33 -10.52 -9.03 5.44
C ASN A 33 -10.73 -7.57 5.02
N ILE A 34 -9.67 -6.92 4.53
CA ILE A 34 -9.78 -5.55 4.00
C ILE A 34 -10.80 -5.47 2.86
N ILE A 35 -10.71 -6.37 1.86
CA ILE A 35 -11.64 -6.38 0.73
C ILE A 35 -13.09 -6.48 1.22
N ASN A 36 -13.37 -7.38 2.15
CA ASN A 36 -14.70 -7.57 2.69
C ASN A 36 -15.22 -6.32 3.43
N HIS A 37 -14.36 -5.61 4.16
CA HIS A 37 -14.74 -4.40 4.87
C HIS A 37 -15.03 -3.24 3.92
N VAL A 38 -14.16 -2.99 2.94
CA VAL A 38 -14.38 -1.93 1.95
C VAL A 38 -15.60 -2.21 1.07
N ASP A 39 -15.90 -3.49 0.81
CA ASP A 39 -17.14 -3.91 0.13
C ASP A 39 -18.38 -3.60 0.96
N LYS A 40 -18.40 -3.97 2.24
CA LYS A 40 -19.52 -3.68 3.15
C LYS A 40 -19.80 -2.18 3.26
N LEU A 41 -18.79 -1.36 3.16
CA LEU A 41 -18.90 0.10 3.18
C LEU A 41 -19.29 0.69 1.82
N GLY A 42 -19.40 -0.12 0.77
CA GLY A 42 -19.76 0.33 -0.58
C GLY A 42 -18.69 1.19 -1.27
N LEU A 43 -17.43 1.03 -0.88
CA LEU A 43 -16.32 1.84 -1.38
C LEU A 43 -15.76 1.36 -2.72
N ILE A 44 -16.21 0.20 -3.20
CA ILE A 44 -15.74 -0.43 -4.44
C ILE A 44 -16.86 -0.46 -5.47
N ASN A 45 -16.63 0.19 -6.61
CA ASN A 45 -17.53 0.19 -7.76
C ASN A 45 -16.74 0.49 -9.04
N GLU A 46 -17.38 0.37 -10.20
CA GLU A 46 -16.78 0.53 -11.53
C GLU A 46 -16.16 1.92 -11.81
N GLN A 47 -16.43 2.91 -10.97
CA GLN A 47 -15.84 4.25 -11.07
C GLN A 47 -14.69 4.47 -10.08
N SER A 48 -14.48 3.54 -9.15
CA SER A 48 -13.49 3.70 -8.09
C SER A 48 -12.06 3.64 -8.63
N GLU A 49 -11.22 4.59 -8.20
CA GLU A 49 -9.78 4.58 -8.40
C GLU A 49 -9.09 4.22 -7.09
N ILE A 50 -8.29 3.16 -7.09
CA ILE A 50 -7.65 2.59 -5.90
C ILE A 50 -6.14 2.72 -6.00
N VAL A 51 -5.48 3.15 -4.91
CA VAL A 51 -4.02 3.10 -4.77
C VAL A 51 -3.66 2.09 -3.69
N ILE A 52 -2.76 1.17 -4.02
CA ILE A 52 -2.26 0.16 -3.10
C ILE A 52 -0.78 0.44 -2.81
N PHE A 53 -0.48 0.76 -1.57
CA PHE A 53 0.88 1.00 -1.08
C PHE A 53 1.52 -0.29 -0.61
N ALA A 54 2.81 -0.47 -0.90
CA ALA A 54 3.57 -1.67 -0.58
C ALA A 54 2.78 -2.94 -0.95
N GLY A 55 2.28 -2.94 -2.18
CA GLY A 55 1.31 -3.93 -2.63
C GLY A 55 1.94 -5.27 -2.97
N TRP A 56 3.27 -5.36 -2.88
CA TRP A 56 4.03 -6.54 -3.24
C TRP A 56 3.63 -7.02 -4.64
N PHE A 57 3.31 -8.32 -4.83
CA PHE A 57 2.80 -8.81 -6.12
C PHE A 57 1.37 -8.34 -6.43
N GLY A 58 0.59 -7.92 -5.43
CA GLY A 58 -0.85 -7.69 -5.61
C GLY A 58 -1.66 -8.97 -5.78
N SER A 59 -1.14 -10.11 -5.35
CA SER A 59 -1.64 -11.47 -5.61
C SER A 59 -3.12 -11.68 -5.29
N ILE A 60 -3.63 -11.00 -4.27
CA ILE A 60 -5.03 -11.08 -3.83
C ILE A 60 -5.80 -9.84 -4.30
N PHE A 61 -5.23 -8.64 -4.13
CA PHE A 61 -5.93 -7.40 -4.45
C PHE A 61 -6.23 -7.26 -5.94
N VAL A 62 -5.24 -7.53 -6.82
CA VAL A 62 -5.42 -7.34 -8.26
C VAL A 62 -6.55 -8.21 -8.80
N PRO A 63 -6.54 -9.55 -8.63
CA PRO A 63 -7.61 -10.38 -9.19
C PRO A 63 -8.97 -10.15 -8.53
N ALA A 64 -9.00 -9.72 -7.27
CA ALA A 64 -10.27 -9.47 -6.58
C ALA A 64 -10.88 -8.11 -6.91
N LEU A 65 -10.08 -7.09 -7.17
CA LEU A 65 -10.54 -5.71 -7.33
C LEU A 65 -10.55 -5.23 -8.80
N ALA A 66 -9.55 -5.60 -9.61
CA ALA A 66 -9.41 -5.08 -10.96
C ALA A 66 -10.67 -5.29 -11.84
N PRO A 67 -11.40 -6.43 -11.77
CA PRO A 67 -12.62 -6.61 -12.54
C PRO A 67 -13.80 -5.70 -12.13
N ARG A 68 -13.67 -4.96 -11.03
CA ARG A 68 -14.77 -4.26 -10.35
C ARG A 68 -14.57 -2.76 -10.23
N VAL A 69 -13.39 -2.27 -10.63
CA VAL A 69 -12.99 -0.87 -10.43
C VAL A 69 -12.49 -0.25 -11.72
N LYS A 70 -12.50 1.07 -11.77
CA LYS A 70 -12.00 1.83 -12.91
C LYS A 70 -10.49 1.68 -13.07
N LYS A 71 -9.74 1.79 -11.96
CA LYS A 71 -8.28 1.77 -11.98
C LYS A 71 -7.70 1.30 -10.64
N ILE A 72 -6.62 0.53 -10.73
CA ILE A 72 -5.72 0.25 -9.61
C ILE A 72 -4.33 0.80 -9.93
N THR A 73 -3.72 1.50 -9.00
CA THR A 73 -2.31 1.85 -9.02
C THR A 73 -1.61 1.13 -7.86
N LEU A 74 -0.76 0.17 -8.17
CA LEU A 74 -0.01 -0.60 -7.20
C LEU A 74 1.44 -0.15 -7.18
N ILE A 75 1.93 0.22 -6.00
CA ILE A 75 3.27 0.77 -5.79
C ILE A 75 4.02 -0.12 -4.82
N ASP A 76 5.23 -0.52 -5.20
CA ASP A 76 6.15 -1.24 -4.32
C ASP A 76 7.60 -0.88 -4.63
N MET A 77 8.48 -1.01 -3.65
CA MET A 77 9.91 -0.70 -3.80
C MET A 77 10.68 -1.85 -4.48
N ASP A 78 10.20 -3.08 -4.40
CA ASP A 78 10.86 -4.24 -5.00
C ASP A 78 10.57 -4.29 -6.51
N GLU A 79 11.54 -3.79 -7.28
CA GLU A 79 11.48 -3.78 -8.75
C GLU A 79 11.26 -5.18 -9.34
N ARG A 80 11.87 -6.22 -8.77
CA ARG A 80 11.75 -7.60 -9.22
C ARG A 80 10.30 -8.07 -9.10
N VAL A 81 9.69 -7.84 -7.94
CA VAL A 81 8.30 -8.19 -7.65
C VAL A 81 7.33 -7.48 -8.59
N ILE A 82 7.51 -6.16 -8.74
CA ILE A 82 6.68 -5.35 -9.64
C ILE A 82 6.82 -5.81 -11.11
N ASN A 83 8.03 -6.11 -11.55
CA ASN A 83 8.25 -6.58 -12.91
C ASN A 83 7.59 -7.95 -13.17
N VAL A 84 7.63 -8.87 -12.21
CA VAL A 84 6.93 -10.15 -12.29
C VAL A 84 5.42 -9.95 -12.27
N ALA A 85 4.90 -9.13 -11.37
CA ALA A 85 3.47 -8.82 -11.29
C ALA A 85 2.95 -8.27 -12.62
N LYS A 86 3.58 -7.21 -13.13
CA LYS A 86 3.20 -6.52 -14.37
C LYS A 86 3.32 -7.39 -15.62
N ASN A 87 4.45 -8.06 -15.80
CA ASN A 87 4.82 -8.67 -17.08
C ASN A 87 4.51 -10.17 -17.16
N ARG A 88 4.09 -10.79 -16.05
CA ARG A 88 3.84 -12.22 -15.97
C ARG A 88 2.52 -12.59 -15.32
N LEU A 89 2.22 -12.05 -14.13
CA LEU A 89 1.04 -12.46 -13.37
C LEU A 89 -0.24 -11.80 -13.90
N PHE A 90 -0.19 -10.49 -14.14
CA PHE A 90 -1.38 -9.65 -14.36
C PHE A 90 -1.34 -8.86 -15.66
N MET A 91 -0.62 -9.35 -16.66
CA MET A 91 -0.50 -8.68 -17.96
C MET A 91 -1.83 -8.49 -18.71
N ASP A 92 -2.87 -9.24 -18.32
CA ASP A 92 -4.20 -9.15 -18.93
C ASP A 92 -5.10 -8.08 -18.28
N PHE A 93 -4.65 -7.41 -17.23
CA PHE A 93 -5.42 -6.36 -16.55
C PHE A 93 -4.97 -4.97 -17.01
N GLU A 94 -5.63 -4.44 -18.04
CA GLU A 94 -5.29 -3.14 -18.64
C GLU A 94 -5.52 -1.95 -17.69
N ASN A 95 -6.39 -2.12 -16.68
CA ASN A 95 -6.72 -1.09 -15.70
C ASN A 95 -5.84 -1.11 -14.45
N VAL A 96 -4.73 -1.88 -14.47
CA VAL A 96 -3.78 -1.93 -13.36
C VAL A 96 -2.44 -1.32 -13.75
N GLU A 97 -2.06 -0.25 -13.09
CA GLU A 97 -0.76 0.40 -13.21
C GLU A 97 0.18 -0.11 -12.11
N PHE A 98 1.35 -0.64 -12.49
CA PHE A 98 2.38 -1.11 -11.58
C PHE A 98 3.55 -0.14 -11.56
N ILE A 99 3.93 0.34 -10.37
CA ILE A 99 4.96 1.36 -10.19
C ILE A 99 6.03 0.85 -9.24
N VAL A 100 7.28 0.85 -9.70
CA VAL A 100 8.44 0.65 -8.84
C VAL A 100 8.76 1.96 -8.15
N GLY A 101 8.77 1.98 -6.84
CA GLY A 101 9.19 3.16 -6.10
C GLY A 101 8.82 3.18 -4.62
N ASP A 102 9.53 4.03 -3.90
CA ASP A 102 9.18 4.38 -2.53
C ASP A 102 7.94 5.28 -2.54
N ILE A 103 6.88 4.89 -1.85
CA ILE A 103 5.63 5.66 -1.77
C ILE A 103 5.83 7.08 -1.25
N PHE A 104 6.88 7.30 -0.44
CA PHE A 104 7.21 8.61 0.10
C PHE A 104 7.91 9.53 -0.91
N GLU A 105 8.41 8.97 -2.00
CA GLU A 105 9.12 9.69 -3.06
C GLU A 105 8.32 9.74 -4.36
N THR A 106 7.61 8.67 -4.68
CA THR A 106 6.91 8.50 -5.97
C THR A 106 5.48 8.99 -5.95
N PHE A 107 5.03 9.57 -4.83
CA PHE A 107 3.68 10.10 -4.71
C PHE A 107 3.43 11.21 -5.74
N LYS A 108 2.65 10.90 -6.75
CA LYS A 108 2.33 11.78 -7.87
C LYS A 108 0.97 12.44 -7.68
N LYS A 109 0.77 13.56 -8.35
CA LYS A 109 -0.50 14.31 -8.31
C LYS A 109 -1.70 13.46 -8.78
N GLU A 110 -1.46 12.50 -9.66
CA GLU A 110 -2.49 11.57 -10.16
C GLU A 110 -3.14 10.74 -9.05
N TYR A 111 -2.40 10.44 -7.98
CA TYR A 111 -2.92 9.63 -6.87
C TYR A 111 -3.81 10.45 -5.92
N GLU A 112 -3.71 11.76 -5.95
CA GLU A 112 -4.51 12.65 -5.08
C GLU A 112 -6.01 12.52 -5.35
N ASN A 113 -6.40 12.03 -6.52
CA ASN A 113 -7.78 11.84 -6.93
C ASN A 113 -8.34 10.44 -6.63
N ALA A 114 -7.54 9.54 -6.09
CA ALA A 114 -8.01 8.19 -5.76
C ALA A 114 -9.11 8.21 -4.70
N ASP A 115 -10.02 7.24 -4.80
CA ASP A 115 -11.16 7.08 -3.88
C ASP A 115 -10.76 6.31 -2.62
N LEU A 116 -9.85 5.33 -2.79
CA LEU A 116 -9.45 4.41 -1.74
C LEU A 116 -7.93 4.19 -1.79
N PHE A 117 -7.32 4.26 -0.61
CA PHE A 117 -5.91 3.93 -0.39
C PHE A 117 -5.82 2.69 0.50
N ILE A 118 -5.10 1.68 0.05
CA ILE A 118 -4.92 0.41 0.78
C ILE A 118 -3.45 0.25 1.16
N ASN A 119 -3.18 -0.17 2.40
CA ASN A 119 -1.86 -0.59 2.84
C ASN A 119 -1.96 -1.70 3.89
N THR A 120 -1.43 -2.87 3.57
CA THR A 120 -1.37 -4.04 4.47
C THR A 120 0.03 -4.33 4.99
N SER A 121 0.92 -3.36 4.93
CA SER A 121 2.33 -3.48 5.30
C SER A 121 2.79 -2.27 6.12
N CYS A 122 1.87 -1.72 6.95
CA CYS A 122 2.20 -0.55 7.79
C CYS A 122 3.30 -0.86 8.81
N GLU A 123 3.45 -2.12 9.22
CA GLU A 123 4.51 -2.59 10.13
C GLU A 123 5.91 -2.46 9.53
N HIS A 124 6.04 -2.48 8.21
CA HIS A 124 7.32 -2.26 7.51
C HIS A 124 7.64 -0.79 7.27
N MET A 125 6.73 0.10 7.62
CA MET A 125 6.85 1.53 7.34
C MET A 125 7.00 2.32 8.63
N ARG A 126 7.54 3.54 8.51
CA ARG A 126 7.49 4.50 9.63
C ARG A 126 6.03 4.83 10.00
N PRO A 127 5.75 5.28 11.22
CA PRO A 127 4.40 5.65 11.65
C PRO A 127 3.70 6.59 10.67
N MET A 128 2.40 6.41 10.47
CA MET A 128 1.62 7.19 9.51
C MET A 128 1.70 8.70 9.74
N SER A 129 1.84 9.13 10.99
CA SER A 129 2.05 10.54 11.35
C SER A 129 3.31 11.16 10.74
N GLU A 130 4.27 10.34 10.32
CA GLU A 130 5.52 10.76 9.69
C GLU A 130 5.48 10.67 8.16
N TRP A 131 4.38 10.20 7.57
CA TRP A 131 4.30 10.06 6.12
C TRP A 131 4.22 11.42 5.44
N GLY A 132 5.01 11.57 4.40
CA GLY A 132 5.06 12.78 3.59
C GLY A 132 6.22 12.71 2.62
N PRO A 133 6.28 13.59 1.63
CA PRO A 133 7.42 13.67 0.74
C PRO A 133 8.69 13.87 1.55
N LYS A 134 9.79 13.30 1.07
CA LYS A 134 11.10 13.36 1.74
C LYS A 134 11.33 14.68 2.39
N GLY A 135 11.56 14.61 3.63
CA GLY A 135 12.23 15.66 4.23
C GLY A 135 12.03 16.02 5.65
N PRO A 136 11.18 15.51 6.49
CA PRO A 136 11.25 15.98 7.86
C PRO A 136 12.57 15.63 8.56
N ARG A 137 13.14 14.45 8.29
CA ARG A 137 14.41 14.06 8.96
C ARG A 137 15.61 14.89 8.56
N SER A 138 15.73 15.22 7.28
CA SER A 138 16.89 15.99 6.81
C SER A 138 16.74 17.49 7.01
N LEU A 139 15.50 17.99 7.12
CA LEU A 139 15.23 19.43 7.21
C LEU A 139 15.23 19.95 8.65
N TYR A 140 15.06 19.10 9.65
CA TYR A 140 14.82 19.56 11.02
C TYR A 140 16.03 19.52 11.92
N LYS A 141 17.10 18.83 11.58
CA LYS A 141 18.23 18.72 12.51
C LYS A 141 19.54 19.34 12.07
N ASP A 142 19.83 19.38 10.79
CA ASP A 142 21.20 19.70 10.38
C ASP A 142 21.30 20.46 9.05
N SER A 143 20.46 21.47 8.81
CA SER A 143 20.81 22.42 7.76
C SER A 143 21.87 23.38 8.31
N PRO A 144 23.13 23.27 7.88
CA PRO A 144 24.16 24.19 8.29
C PRO A 144 23.95 25.63 7.76
N PHE A 145 22.89 25.84 6.98
CA PHE A 145 22.63 27.11 6.28
C PHE A 145 21.41 27.88 6.79
N GLY A 146 20.76 27.43 7.86
CA GLY A 146 19.69 28.21 8.49
C GLY A 146 18.50 28.54 7.57
N GLU A 147 18.29 27.77 6.52
CA GLU A 147 17.15 27.99 5.62
C GLU A 147 15.82 27.79 6.35
N PRO A 148 14.81 28.62 6.06
CA PRO A 148 13.51 28.51 6.69
C PRO A 148 12.90 27.15 6.37
N VAL A 149 12.57 26.39 7.41
CA VAL A 149 11.89 25.11 7.31
C VAL A 149 10.52 25.36 6.71
N THR A 150 10.36 25.11 5.44
CA THR A 150 9.03 25.09 4.82
C THR A 150 8.27 23.92 5.45
N ARG A 151 7.23 24.24 6.22
CA ARG A 151 6.35 23.26 6.87
C ARG A 151 5.79 22.35 5.78
N LYS A 152 6.28 21.13 5.69
CA LYS A 152 5.77 20.20 4.68
C LYS A 152 4.35 19.84 4.98
N VAL A 153 3.52 20.00 3.98
CA VAL A 153 2.12 19.61 4.05
C VAL A 153 2.09 18.08 4.07
N PRO A 154 1.50 17.46 5.09
CA PRO A 154 1.36 16.00 5.12
C PRO A 154 0.66 15.50 3.86
N TRP A 155 1.10 14.35 3.33
CA TRP A 155 0.62 13.83 2.05
C TRP A 155 -0.91 13.67 1.98
N TRP A 156 -1.55 13.25 3.09
CA TRP A 156 -3.01 13.07 3.17
C TRP A 156 -3.81 14.37 3.00
N THR A 157 -3.22 15.53 3.25
CA THR A 157 -3.91 16.82 3.03
C THR A 157 -4.06 17.16 1.56
N ARG A 158 -3.37 16.43 0.69
CA ARG A 158 -3.43 16.56 -0.76
C ARG A 158 -4.48 15.66 -1.39
N MET A 159 -5.01 14.67 -0.62
CA MET A 159 -6.05 13.77 -1.10
C MET A 159 -7.36 14.51 -1.30
N LYS A 160 -8.15 14.04 -2.25
CA LYS A 160 -9.49 14.59 -2.43
C LYS A 160 -10.32 14.40 -1.16
N LYS A 161 -11.21 15.35 -0.91
CA LYS A 161 -12.15 15.24 0.20
C LYS A 161 -13.05 14.01 0.01
N GLY A 162 -13.17 13.21 1.07
CA GLY A 162 -13.93 11.95 1.04
C GLY A 162 -13.14 10.74 0.54
N ALA A 163 -11.83 10.86 0.33
CA ALA A 163 -11.00 9.69 0.11
C ALA A 163 -10.96 8.80 1.36
N HIS A 164 -10.95 7.48 1.15
CA HIS A 164 -10.93 6.48 2.20
C HIS A 164 -9.57 5.81 2.32
N PHE A 165 -9.28 5.30 3.52
CA PHE A 165 -8.01 4.64 3.82
C PHE A 165 -8.29 3.32 4.53
N ALA A 166 -7.79 2.22 3.98
CA ALA A 166 -7.88 0.88 4.56
C ALA A 166 -6.46 0.39 4.86
N PHE A 167 -6.04 0.58 6.11
CA PHE A 167 -4.69 0.31 6.56
C PHE A 167 -4.67 -0.79 7.61
N GLN A 168 -3.62 -1.60 7.58
CA GLN A 168 -3.43 -2.71 8.51
C GLN A 168 -1.98 -2.74 8.99
N SER A 169 -1.80 -3.08 10.27
CA SER A 169 -0.53 -3.42 10.89
C SER A 169 -0.69 -4.71 11.71
N ASN A 170 0.34 -5.14 12.41
CA ASN A 170 0.35 -6.34 13.24
C ASN A 170 1.17 -6.15 14.51
N ASP A 171 1.19 -7.18 15.38
CA ASP A 171 1.92 -7.26 16.63
C ASP A 171 3.14 -8.20 16.58
N MET A 172 3.64 -8.50 15.40
CA MET A 172 4.77 -9.42 15.19
C MET A 172 6.12 -8.74 15.43
N PHE A 173 6.36 -8.27 16.66
CA PHE A 173 7.58 -7.55 17.07
C PHE A 173 8.88 -8.37 16.96
N ASN A 174 8.78 -9.68 16.80
CA ASN A 174 9.93 -10.58 16.67
C ASN A 174 10.46 -10.72 15.25
N ILE A 175 9.91 -9.95 14.29
CA ILE A 175 10.36 -9.94 12.91
C ILE A 175 11.22 -8.69 12.69
N ASP A 176 12.49 -8.85 12.38
CA ASP A 176 13.46 -7.75 12.28
C ASP A 176 13.08 -6.64 11.28
N THR A 177 12.33 -6.97 10.25
CA THR A 177 11.87 -6.00 9.25
C THR A 177 10.62 -5.23 9.66
N HIS A 178 9.98 -5.62 10.77
CA HIS A 178 8.80 -4.96 11.32
C HIS A 178 9.21 -3.83 12.25
N ILE A 179 9.24 -2.62 11.73
CA ILE A 179 9.73 -1.43 12.45
C ILE A 179 8.62 -0.60 13.09
N ASN A 180 7.36 -0.93 12.82
CA ASN A 180 6.18 -0.19 13.26
C ASN A 180 5.02 -1.15 13.60
N CYS A 181 5.31 -2.22 14.33
CA CYS A 181 4.28 -3.03 14.95
C CYS A 181 3.50 -2.24 16.00
N VAL A 182 2.30 -2.68 16.28
CA VAL A 182 1.42 -2.10 17.30
C VAL A 182 0.85 -3.20 18.20
N ASN A 183 0.66 -2.90 19.49
CA ASN A 183 0.12 -3.87 20.43
C ASN A 183 -1.40 -4.05 20.29
N ASP A 184 -2.06 -3.01 19.82
CA ASP A 184 -3.52 -2.98 19.70
C ASP A 184 -3.98 -1.92 18.68
N ILE A 185 -5.28 -1.92 18.42
CA ILE A 185 -5.91 -1.00 17.49
C ILE A 185 -5.83 0.46 17.96
N ASP A 186 -5.82 0.71 19.26
CA ASP A 186 -5.75 2.07 19.81
C ASP A 186 -4.35 2.66 19.60
N GLU A 187 -3.31 1.84 19.69
CA GLU A 187 -1.95 2.26 19.34
C GLU A 187 -1.85 2.58 17.85
N PHE A 188 -2.46 1.78 16.99
CA PHE A 188 -2.49 2.04 15.56
C PHE A 188 -3.26 3.34 15.23
N LYS A 189 -4.42 3.53 15.86
CA LYS A 189 -5.23 4.77 15.70
C LYS A 189 -4.45 6.03 16.10
N ARG A 190 -3.60 5.97 17.12
CA ARG A 190 -2.76 7.10 17.53
C ARG A 190 -1.75 7.57 16.47
N GLN A 191 -1.47 6.74 15.47
CA GLN A 191 -0.64 7.12 14.33
C GLN A 191 -1.40 7.94 13.28
N MET A 192 -2.73 7.94 13.33
CA MET A 192 -3.56 8.66 12.36
C MET A 192 -3.63 10.16 12.68
N PRO A 193 -3.82 11.00 11.67
CA PRO A 193 -4.14 12.40 11.89
C PRO A 193 -5.43 12.57 12.67
N GLU A 194 -5.50 13.59 13.54
CA GLU A 194 -6.66 13.86 14.41
C GLU A 194 -7.98 14.06 13.66
N ASN A 195 -7.92 14.47 12.40
CA ASN A 195 -9.11 14.74 11.58
C ASN A 195 -9.60 13.53 10.76
N PHE A 196 -9.05 12.35 11.00
CA PHE A 196 -9.52 11.12 10.36
C PHE A 196 -10.64 10.50 11.21
N GLU A 197 -11.71 10.10 10.51
CA GLU A 197 -12.79 9.33 11.11
C GLU A 197 -12.51 7.83 10.92
N VAL A 198 -12.49 7.08 12.02
CA VAL A 198 -12.35 5.61 11.98
C VAL A 198 -13.73 5.00 11.87
N GLN A 199 -13.98 4.26 10.80
CA GLN A 199 -15.27 3.65 10.52
C GLN A 199 -15.33 2.16 10.86
N VAL A 200 -14.18 1.46 10.85
CA VAL A 200 -14.08 0.02 11.09
C VAL A 200 -12.82 -0.28 11.87
N GLU A 201 -12.91 -1.24 12.75
CA GLU A 201 -11.84 -1.71 13.61
C GLU A 201 -11.52 -3.18 13.35
#